data_4629cc56c98d4130a6c34ba69491045b
#
_entry.id   4629cc56c98d4130a6c34ba69491045b
#
_cell.length_a   1.000
_cell.length_b   1.000
_cell.length_c   1.000
_cell.angle_alpha   90.00
_cell.angle_beta   90.00
_cell.angle_gamma   90.00
#
_symmetry.space_group_name_H-M   'P 1'
#
loop_
_entity.id
_entity.type
_entity.pdbx_description
1 polymer ?
#
loop_
_entity_poly.entity_id
_entity_poly.type
_entity_poly.pdbx_seq_one_letter_code
_entity_poly.pdbx_strand_id
1 'polypeptide(L)'
;MIRAVLVATLALAAVATSVAAQADTTQRDTTAARRQVGDSAPPPPDTLEALLPTFAPVIAPGPLPRGARYTFTDDSLLLLSSQTLSDLLTHIPGVYVVRGGWYGQAEVALYGGRGPASFEIFVDGVPYLPLGRDSIYVDPARISLAAYERVDVLVMPGALQVYLVSLTYRSTNPRTQIGVMTGRQNIAGYRAGYSKRARSGFGVSLVADWTSMGPGPLSNTTTSFGTSDFLLKAEYVPIGGRVGASFTLFTSGWKRSKAEDNRVVGWRQDRLDRVLRFFIAQRGDGLGWRVTTTFTSSGLTHDSLVGNRAVSSGAVEASLTGRRASVVALARGGAGGMPSQFEARAGWTAAVVPLTVAGWFRQSLYADGRQGVRAYGTAGLRLPLGFSARAEATWQKDAQSALVTTDDLQEPLDMAGWLGFDQSWLSVEVGRGRRDPFAPLGFAGGIITVDSLNPSPFTEFLAVRGSVKIVSSLRLSGWYFEPMVGGADFEPPHHARVSATFQSKFWRVFQSGIFTLRGEVAMESWTRWAFGGIDSLGTVRAMTGASFMDANIQMQLAGVTLFWTMRNANLMRASYVEGLGYPKAVQSWGARWYFTN
;
A
#
# COMPACT_ATOMS: atom_id res chain seq x y z
N MET A 1 -17.01 -34.00 4.17
CA MET A 1 -17.41 -33.32 5.41
C MET A 1 -16.70 -31.97 5.60
N ILE A 2 -15.40 -31.84 5.30
CA ILE A 2 -14.64 -30.58 5.43
C ILE A 2 -15.14 -29.49 4.45
N ARG A 3 -15.60 -29.85 3.24
CA ARG A 3 -16.13 -28.90 2.25
C ARG A 3 -17.45 -28.22 2.66
N ALA A 4 -18.31 -28.93 3.40
CA ALA A 4 -19.60 -28.38 3.83
C ALA A 4 -19.46 -27.42 5.04
N VAL A 5 -18.49 -27.67 5.90
CA VAL A 5 -18.18 -26.78 7.04
C VAL A 5 -17.51 -25.51 6.56
N LEU A 6 -16.65 -25.58 5.54
CA LEU A 6 -16.00 -24.39 4.95
C LEU A 6 -17.00 -23.47 4.25
N VAL A 7 -17.99 -24.03 3.56
CA VAL A 7 -19.04 -23.24 2.88
C VAL A 7 -19.99 -22.60 3.88
N ALA A 8 -20.35 -23.28 4.96
CA ALA A 8 -21.21 -22.71 6.01
C ALA A 8 -20.48 -21.64 6.85
N THR A 9 -19.20 -21.82 7.11
CA THR A 9 -18.38 -20.80 7.80
C THR A 9 -18.06 -19.61 6.88
N LEU A 10 -17.92 -19.84 5.59
CA LEU A 10 -17.71 -18.80 4.56
C LEU A 10 -18.97 -17.98 4.28
N ALA A 11 -20.15 -18.55 4.38
CA ALA A 11 -21.40 -17.78 4.29
C ALA A 11 -21.59 -16.82 5.49
N LEU A 12 -20.99 -17.10 6.64
CA LEU A 12 -20.97 -16.22 7.82
C LEU A 12 -19.70 -15.34 7.89
N ALA A 13 -18.68 -15.65 7.12
CA ALA A 13 -17.36 -15.03 7.19
C ALA A 13 -16.97 -14.22 5.95
N ALA A 14 -17.88 -13.98 5.01
CA ALA A 14 -17.61 -13.13 3.86
C ALA A 14 -17.57 -11.65 4.26
N VAL A 15 -16.38 -11.16 4.62
CA VAL A 15 -16.32 -9.89 5.30
C VAL A 15 -15.05 -9.12 4.98
N ALA A 16 -15.10 -8.06 4.25
CA ALA A 16 -13.96 -7.25 3.88
C ALA A 16 -13.74 -6.02 4.74
N THR A 17 -12.53 -5.70 4.88
CA THR A 17 -12.07 -4.43 5.41
C THR A 17 -12.44 -3.26 4.49
N SER A 18 -13.61 -2.71 4.66
CA SER A 18 -13.89 -1.35 4.20
C SER A 18 -13.52 -0.34 5.30
N VAL A 19 -12.41 -0.53 5.99
CA VAL A 19 -11.95 0.43 7.01
C VAL A 19 -11.62 1.79 6.39
N ALA A 20 -11.42 1.82 5.08
CA ALA A 20 -10.98 3.02 4.42
C ALA A 20 -12.04 3.78 3.62
N ALA A 21 -13.19 3.20 3.36
CA ALA A 21 -14.18 3.86 2.49
C ALA A 21 -15.10 4.86 3.22
N GLN A 22 -14.96 5.04 4.51
CA GLN A 22 -15.86 5.87 5.31
C GLN A 22 -15.30 7.19 5.83
N ALA A 23 -14.05 7.51 5.50
CA ALA A 23 -13.46 8.77 5.95
C ALA A 23 -13.84 9.99 5.11
N ASP A 24 -14.69 9.85 4.10
CA ASP A 24 -14.98 10.96 3.19
C ASP A 24 -16.37 11.60 3.38
N THR A 25 -17.02 11.35 4.47
CA THR A 25 -18.25 12.10 4.79
C THR A 25 -18.24 12.51 6.25
N THR A 26 -18.16 13.79 6.41
CA THR A 26 -18.32 14.58 7.64
C THR A 26 -17.01 14.98 8.34
N GLN A 27 -16.36 15.99 7.78
CA GLN A 27 -15.98 17.11 8.63
C GLN A 27 -17.26 17.67 9.27
N ARG A 28 -17.79 16.97 10.23
CA ARG A 28 -18.70 17.60 11.18
C ARG A 28 -17.84 18.36 12.17
N ASP A 29 -18.04 19.67 12.18
CA ASP A 29 -17.60 20.60 13.19
C ASP A 29 -17.50 19.96 14.57
N THR A 30 -16.29 19.66 15.01
CA THR A 30 -16.01 19.31 16.40
C THR A 30 -15.88 20.54 17.31
N THR A 31 -16.35 21.69 16.85
CA THR A 31 -16.42 22.94 17.64
C THR A 31 -17.55 22.98 18.68
N ALA A 32 -18.47 22.00 18.67
CA ALA A 32 -19.64 22.03 19.57
C ALA A 32 -19.48 21.26 20.90
N ALA A 33 -18.37 20.59 21.17
CA ALA A 33 -18.20 19.78 22.39
C ALA A 33 -17.15 20.30 23.37
N ARG A 34 -16.83 21.60 23.33
CA ARG A 34 -16.00 22.24 24.35
C ARG A 34 -16.83 23.21 25.20
N ARG A 35 -17.72 22.66 26.00
CA ARG A 35 -18.32 23.41 27.08
C ARG A 35 -17.91 22.83 28.42
N GLN A 36 -17.24 23.71 29.17
CA GLN A 36 -17.04 23.79 30.62
C GLN A 36 -16.07 22.78 31.27
N VAL A 37 -14.86 23.25 31.42
CA VAL A 37 -14.15 23.21 32.72
C VAL A 37 -13.35 24.50 32.82
N GLY A 38 -13.63 25.27 33.87
CA GLY A 38 -12.71 26.22 34.54
C GLY A 38 -12.30 27.49 33.78
N ASP A 39 -12.62 28.62 34.36
CA ASP A 39 -12.10 29.97 34.06
C ASP A 39 -10.57 29.99 33.85
N SER A 40 -10.12 29.72 32.66
CA SER A 40 -8.85 30.15 32.17
C SER A 40 -9.11 31.12 31.02
N ALA A 41 -8.57 32.32 31.10
CA ALA A 41 -8.62 33.30 30.03
C ALA A 41 -8.27 32.61 28.68
N PRO A 42 -8.98 32.95 27.57
CA PRO A 42 -8.61 32.39 26.28
C PRO A 42 -7.13 32.67 26.01
N PRO A 43 -6.37 31.68 25.53
CA PRO A 43 -4.97 31.88 25.22
C PRO A 43 -4.84 33.07 24.26
N PRO A 44 -3.79 33.88 24.39
CA PRO A 44 -3.58 35.03 23.53
C PRO A 44 -3.65 34.61 22.06
N PRO A 45 -4.18 35.45 21.16
CA PRO A 45 -4.43 35.09 19.75
C PRO A 45 -3.19 34.60 19.01
N ASP A 46 -2.00 34.83 19.50
CA ASP A 46 -0.74 34.34 18.93
C ASP A 46 -0.44 32.87 19.23
N THR A 47 -1.19 32.23 20.13
CA THR A 47 -1.05 30.81 20.49
C THR A 47 -2.11 29.93 19.84
N LEU A 48 -3.04 30.47 19.05
CA LEU A 48 -4.03 29.71 18.35
C LEU A 48 -3.37 28.92 17.19
N GLU A 49 -3.65 27.63 17.16
CA GLU A 49 -3.22 26.76 16.07
C GLU A 49 -3.82 27.25 14.75
N ALA A 50 -2.98 27.51 13.75
CA ALA A 50 -3.40 27.86 12.41
C ALA A 50 -3.14 26.67 11.45
N LEU A 51 -4.16 26.28 10.69
CA LEU A 51 -4.05 25.29 9.63
C LEU A 51 -3.76 25.98 8.30
N LEU A 52 -2.61 25.69 7.71
CA LEU A 52 -2.13 26.31 6.49
C LEU A 52 -2.31 25.37 5.28
N PRO A 53 -2.46 25.93 4.06
CA PRO A 53 -2.50 25.14 2.85
C PRO A 53 -1.19 24.39 2.65
N THR A 54 -1.27 23.19 2.06
CA THR A 54 -0.13 22.33 1.79
C THR A 54 -0.03 22.01 0.30
N PHE A 55 1.10 21.46 -0.11
CA PHE A 55 1.25 20.91 -1.45
C PHE A 55 0.33 19.71 -1.59
N ALA A 56 -0.71 19.81 -2.43
CA ALA A 56 -1.62 18.71 -2.66
C ALA A 56 -0.91 17.60 -3.45
N PRO A 57 -0.82 16.38 -2.91
CA PRO A 57 -0.23 15.26 -3.65
C PRO A 57 -1.08 14.89 -4.86
N VAL A 58 -0.43 14.33 -5.87
CA VAL A 58 -1.13 13.68 -6.98
C VAL A 58 -1.75 12.39 -6.44
N ILE A 59 -3.05 12.26 -6.61
CA ILE A 59 -3.81 11.10 -6.12
C ILE A 59 -4.20 10.25 -7.33
N ALA A 60 -4.52 8.97 -7.06
CA ALA A 60 -5.18 8.09 -8.00
C ALA A 60 -6.35 8.76 -8.72
N PRO A 61 -6.68 8.37 -9.97
CA PRO A 61 -7.77 8.98 -10.70
C PRO A 61 -9.04 9.01 -9.87
N GLY A 62 -9.74 10.09 -9.91
CA GLY A 62 -10.99 10.26 -9.15
C GLY A 62 -11.89 11.30 -9.80
N PRO A 63 -13.20 11.27 -9.49
CA PRO A 63 -13.88 10.34 -8.58
C PRO A 63 -13.92 8.90 -9.13
N LEU A 64 -13.87 7.92 -8.24
CA LEU A 64 -13.89 6.50 -8.57
C LEU A 64 -15.16 5.84 -8.02
N PRO A 65 -15.70 4.81 -8.68
CA PRO A 65 -16.73 3.96 -8.09
C PRO A 65 -16.25 3.33 -6.78
N ARG A 66 -17.20 3.05 -5.90
CA ARG A 66 -16.90 2.36 -4.65
C ARG A 66 -16.25 1.00 -4.93
N GLY A 67 -15.25 0.65 -4.13
CA GLY A 67 -14.56 -0.61 -4.22
C GLY A 67 -13.43 -0.68 -5.26
N ALA A 68 -13.31 0.31 -6.16
CA ALA A 68 -12.17 0.39 -7.08
C ALA A 68 -10.88 0.85 -6.38
N ARG A 69 -10.98 1.45 -5.19
CA ARG A 69 -9.84 1.96 -4.42
C ARG A 69 -9.96 1.58 -2.94
N TYR A 70 -8.86 1.16 -2.35
CA TYR A 70 -8.67 1.06 -0.91
C TYR A 70 -7.84 2.25 -0.45
N THR A 71 -8.27 2.92 0.61
CA THR A 71 -7.57 4.06 1.20
C THR A 71 -7.24 3.75 2.65
N PHE A 72 -5.97 3.82 3.00
CA PHE A 72 -5.46 3.68 4.36
C PHE A 72 -4.92 5.02 4.79
N THR A 73 -5.58 5.66 5.74
CA THR A 73 -5.20 6.95 6.32
C THR A 73 -4.22 6.75 7.48
N ASP A 74 -3.62 7.83 7.98
CA ASP A 74 -2.70 7.82 9.14
C ASP A 74 -3.29 7.04 10.32
N ASP A 75 -4.56 7.30 10.67
CA ASP A 75 -5.25 6.56 11.74
C ASP A 75 -5.36 5.05 11.44
N SER A 76 -5.69 4.69 10.20
CA SER A 76 -5.78 3.28 9.83
C SER A 76 -4.42 2.61 9.76
N LEU A 77 -3.39 3.29 9.24
CA LEU A 77 -2.02 2.79 9.21
C LEU A 77 -1.47 2.58 10.64
N LEU A 78 -1.76 3.52 11.54
CA LEU A 78 -1.41 3.40 12.94
C LEU A 78 -2.07 2.18 13.60
N LEU A 79 -3.35 1.96 13.30
CA LEU A 79 -4.17 0.91 13.91
C LEU A 79 -3.99 -0.48 13.29
N LEU A 80 -3.55 -0.60 12.04
CA LEU A 80 -3.33 -1.88 11.37
C LEU A 80 -2.05 -2.61 11.81
N SER A 81 -1.19 -1.96 12.59
CA SER A 81 0.14 -2.48 12.96
C SER A 81 1.02 -2.86 11.77
N SER A 82 0.66 -2.44 10.55
CA SER A 82 1.46 -2.63 9.36
C SER A 82 2.70 -1.74 9.43
N GLN A 83 3.88 -2.32 9.32
CA GLN A 83 5.14 -1.58 9.37
C GLN A 83 5.68 -1.30 7.98
N THR A 84 5.43 -2.22 7.06
CA THR A 84 5.88 -2.14 5.67
C THR A 84 4.70 -2.20 4.70
N LEU A 85 4.95 -1.82 3.46
CA LEU A 85 3.94 -1.95 2.40
C LEU A 85 3.53 -3.41 2.19
N SER A 86 4.43 -4.35 2.37
CA SER A 86 4.14 -5.79 2.30
C SER A 86 3.04 -6.20 3.28
N ASP A 87 3.11 -5.72 4.52
CA ASP A 87 2.07 -6.00 5.53
C ASP A 87 0.70 -5.44 5.10
N LEU A 88 0.71 -4.24 4.52
CA LEU A 88 -0.51 -3.59 4.06
C LEU A 88 -1.16 -4.35 2.89
N LEU A 89 -0.36 -4.82 1.95
CA LEU A 89 -0.84 -5.52 0.75
C LEU A 89 -1.59 -6.82 1.06
N THR A 90 -1.31 -7.49 2.19
CA THR A 90 -2.07 -8.67 2.61
C THR A 90 -3.56 -8.38 2.90
N HIS A 91 -3.92 -7.11 3.09
CA HIS A 91 -5.32 -6.70 3.26
C HIS A 91 -6.07 -6.52 1.94
N ILE A 92 -5.38 -6.57 0.80
CA ILE A 92 -5.98 -6.40 -0.53
C ILE A 92 -6.38 -7.76 -1.09
N PRO A 93 -7.66 -7.95 -1.47
CA PRO A 93 -8.13 -9.23 -2.01
C PRO A 93 -7.36 -9.67 -3.25
N GLY A 94 -6.96 -10.95 -3.27
CA GLY A 94 -6.26 -11.56 -4.39
C GLY A 94 -4.77 -11.23 -4.48
N VAL A 95 -4.24 -10.42 -3.58
CA VAL A 95 -2.78 -10.19 -3.48
C VAL A 95 -2.15 -11.32 -2.67
N TYR A 96 -1.22 -12.02 -3.26
CA TYR A 96 -0.39 -12.99 -2.56
C TYR A 96 1.02 -12.42 -2.36
N VAL A 97 1.46 -12.36 -1.11
CA VAL A 97 2.80 -11.92 -0.78
C VAL A 97 3.68 -13.13 -0.50
N VAL A 98 4.60 -13.41 -1.42
CA VAL A 98 5.61 -14.46 -1.26
C VAL A 98 6.63 -13.97 -0.24
N ARG A 99 6.66 -14.60 0.93
CA ARG A 99 7.58 -14.23 2.01
C ARG A 99 8.72 -15.22 2.12
N GLY A 100 9.93 -14.74 2.19
CA GLY A 100 11.16 -15.52 2.22
C GLY A 100 11.44 -16.28 3.52
N GLY A 101 10.43 -16.54 4.33
CA GLY A 101 10.53 -17.38 5.52
C GLY A 101 10.94 -16.65 6.80
N TRP A 102 11.63 -15.51 6.74
CA TRP A 102 12.04 -14.73 7.91
C TRP A 102 12.41 -13.28 7.54
N TYR A 103 12.51 -12.42 8.54
CA TYR A 103 12.81 -11.00 8.33
C TYR A 103 14.11 -10.78 7.54
N GLY A 104 14.08 -9.78 6.65
CA GLY A 104 15.22 -9.43 5.83
C GLY A 104 15.43 -10.31 4.60
N GLN A 105 14.56 -11.26 4.36
CA GLN A 105 14.41 -11.87 3.05
C GLN A 105 13.59 -10.96 2.14
N ALA A 106 13.86 -11.04 0.83
CA ALA A 106 13.05 -10.35 -0.14
C ALA A 106 11.63 -10.89 -0.10
N GLU A 107 10.64 -9.99 -0.21
CA GLU A 107 9.23 -10.33 -0.36
C GLU A 107 8.76 -9.89 -1.74
N VAL A 108 7.94 -10.70 -2.37
CA VAL A 108 7.41 -10.44 -3.70
C VAL A 108 5.89 -10.47 -3.65
N ALA A 109 5.26 -9.40 -4.07
CA ALA A 109 3.82 -9.36 -4.20
C ALA A 109 3.42 -9.83 -5.60
N LEU A 110 2.43 -10.73 -5.67
CA LEU A 110 1.88 -11.31 -6.89
C LEU A 110 0.39 -10.99 -6.96
N TYR A 111 -0.10 -10.64 -8.13
CA TYR A 111 -1.51 -10.33 -8.34
C TYR A 111 -1.94 -10.56 -9.77
N GLY A 112 -3.12 -11.14 -9.92
CA GLY A 112 -3.84 -11.11 -11.17
C GLY A 112 -3.29 -11.99 -12.27
N GLY A 113 -2.45 -12.98 -11.97
CA GLY A 113 -1.78 -13.80 -12.99
C GLY A 113 -0.75 -13.04 -13.82
N ARG A 114 -0.35 -11.83 -13.35
CA ARG A 114 0.61 -10.95 -14.03
C ARG A 114 1.99 -10.98 -13.39
N GLY A 115 2.18 -11.79 -12.37
CA GLY A 115 3.42 -11.88 -11.63
C GLY A 115 3.77 -10.58 -10.88
N PRO A 116 5.06 -10.36 -10.56
CA PRO A 116 5.49 -9.19 -9.80
C PRO A 116 5.33 -7.87 -10.55
N ALA A 117 5.26 -7.89 -11.89
CA ALA A 117 5.05 -6.71 -12.72
C ALA A 117 3.62 -6.13 -12.66
N SER A 118 2.69 -6.82 -11.97
CA SER A 118 1.34 -6.33 -11.73
C SER A 118 1.27 -5.08 -10.84
N PHE A 119 2.35 -4.75 -10.13
CA PHE A 119 2.40 -3.64 -9.18
C PHE A 119 3.11 -2.43 -9.75
N GLU A 120 2.45 -1.30 -9.72
CA GLU A 120 3.05 0.01 -9.93
C GLU A 120 2.95 0.81 -8.62
N ILE A 121 4.08 1.32 -8.14
CA ILE A 121 4.15 2.09 -6.91
C ILE A 121 4.50 3.53 -7.25
N PHE A 122 3.78 4.46 -6.64
CA PHE A 122 3.98 5.90 -6.78
C PHE A 122 4.18 6.54 -5.40
N VAL A 123 5.21 7.34 -5.25
CA VAL A 123 5.43 8.17 -4.07
C VAL A 123 5.13 9.62 -4.43
N ASP A 124 4.10 10.20 -3.82
CA ASP A 124 3.61 11.55 -4.16
C ASP A 124 3.37 11.76 -5.67
N GLY A 125 2.93 10.70 -6.38
CA GLY A 125 2.66 10.72 -7.83
C GLY A 125 3.89 10.48 -8.71
N VAL A 126 5.06 10.28 -8.14
CA VAL A 126 6.29 9.91 -8.85
C VAL A 126 6.43 8.39 -8.85
N PRO A 127 6.69 7.73 -10.00
CA PRO A 127 6.93 6.30 -10.03
C PRO A 127 8.12 5.89 -9.16
N TYR A 128 7.89 4.93 -8.29
CA TYR A 128 8.93 4.28 -7.50
C TYR A 128 9.49 3.09 -8.29
N LEU A 129 10.49 3.34 -9.12
CA LEU A 129 10.99 2.39 -10.12
C LEU A 129 11.76 1.22 -9.50
N PRO A 130 11.67 0.01 -10.09
CA PRO A 130 12.46 -1.15 -9.71
C PRO A 130 13.90 -1.01 -10.23
N LEU A 131 14.77 -0.39 -9.44
CA LEU A 131 16.18 -0.20 -9.78
C LEU A 131 17.05 -1.42 -9.45
N GLY A 132 16.48 -2.49 -8.89
CA GLY A 132 17.15 -3.73 -8.53
C GLY A 132 17.70 -4.51 -9.73
N ARG A 133 18.22 -5.71 -9.46
CA ARG A 133 18.94 -6.55 -10.42
C ARG A 133 18.12 -6.88 -11.68
N ASP A 134 16.88 -7.28 -11.49
CA ASP A 134 15.99 -7.71 -12.57
C ASP A 134 15.21 -6.55 -13.20
N SER A 135 15.14 -5.39 -12.52
CA SER A 135 14.36 -4.23 -12.96
C SER A 135 12.85 -4.50 -13.16
N ILE A 136 12.33 -5.57 -12.55
CA ILE A 136 10.97 -6.03 -12.74
C ILE A 136 10.09 -5.66 -11.56
N TYR A 137 10.56 -5.86 -10.32
CA TYR A 137 9.74 -5.63 -9.15
C TYR A 137 10.42 -4.77 -8.08
N VAL A 138 9.60 -4.16 -7.25
CA VAL A 138 10.02 -3.50 -6.01
C VAL A 138 9.66 -4.41 -4.84
N ASP A 139 10.64 -4.68 -3.97
CA ASP A 139 10.39 -5.42 -2.74
C ASP A 139 9.53 -4.59 -1.77
N PRO A 140 8.26 -4.94 -1.54
CA PRO A 140 7.38 -4.13 -0.71
C PRO A 140 7.76 -4.16 0.78
N ALA A 141 8.55 -5.13 1.23
CA ALA A 141 9.04 -5.18 2.61
C ALA A 141 10.09 -4.10 2.89
N ARG A 142 10.67 -3.50 1.86
CA ARG A 142 11.64 -2.40 1.99
C ARG A 142 11.02 -1.01 2.05
N ILE A 143 9.71 -0.92 1.87
CA ILE A 143 8.98 0.35 1.95
C ILE A 143 8.38 0.46 3.33
N SER A 144 9.05 1.20 4.23
CA SER A 144 8.52 1.54 5.55
C SER A 144 7.33 2.49 5.41
N LEU A 145 6.25 2.19 6.11
CA LEU A 145 5.06 3.06 6.14
C LEU A 145 5.22 4.27 7.08
N ALA A 146 6.34 4.40 7.78
CA ALA A 146 6.60 5.49 8.72
C ALA A 146 6.57 6.88 8.11
N ALA A 147 6.96 6.99 6.84
CA ALA A 147 7.07 8.24 6.12
C ALA A 147 5.77 8.69 5.42
N TYR A 148 4.69 7.90 5.52
CA TYR A 148 3.46 8.13 4.77
C TYR A 148 2.26 8.36 5.67
N GLU A 149 1.44 9.34 5.34
CA GLU A 149 0.17 9.63 6.01
C GLU A 149 -1.02 8.92 5.39
N ARG A 150 -0.87 8.49 4.13
CA ARG A 150 -1.93 7.79 3.41
C ARG A 150 -1.36 6.86 2.35
N VAL A 151 -2.01 5.72 2.19
CA VAL A 151 -1.78 4.78 1.09
C VAL A 151 -3.09 4.53 0.38
N ASP A 152 -3.15 4.84 -0.91
CA ASP A 152 -4.26 4.49 -1.78
C ASP A 152 -3.85 3.33 -2.69
N VAL A 153 -4.65 2.28 -2.74
CA VAL A 153 -4.44 1.14 -3.65
C VAL A 153 -5.60 1.10 -4.63
N LEU A 154 -5.32 1.42 -5.88
CA LEU A 154 -6.26 1.27 -6.97
C LEU A 154 -6.19 -0.18 -7.47
N VAL A 155 -7.31 -0.88 -7.33
CA VAL A 155 -7.43 -2.28 -7.74
C VAL A 155 -8.09 -2.34 -9.10
N MET A 156 -7.36 -2.88 -10.07
CA MET A 156 -7.79 -3.04 -11.46
C MET A 156 -7.75 -4.51 -11.84
N PRO A 157 -8.52 -4.99 -12.80
CA PRO A 157 -8.32 -6.32 -13.33
C PRO A 157 -6.87 -6.48 -13.84
N GLY A 158 -6.15 -7.45 -13.31
CA GLY A 158 -4.76 -7.76 -13.71
C GLY A 158 -3.67 -6.76 -13.26
N ALA A 159 -3.99 -5.66 -12.58
CA ALA A 159 -2.99 -4.67 -12.16
C ALA A 159 -3.36 -3.96 -10.85
N LEU A 160 -2.35 -3.51 -10.13
CA LEU A 160 -2.50 -2.68 -8.93
C LEU A 160 -1.63 -1.43 -9.02
N GLN A 161 -2.20 -0.28 -8.69
CA GLN A 161 -1.44 0.95 -8.51
C GLN A 161 -1.49 1.37 -7.05
N VAL A 162 -0.33 1.48 -6.43
CA VAL A 162 -0.16 1.86 -5.03
C VAL A 162 0.36 3.30 -4.97
N TYR A 163 -0.41 4.18 -4.37
CA TYR A 163 -0.05 5.59 -4.20
C TYR A 163 0.29 5.85 -2.73
N LEU A 164 1.56 6.07 -2.47
CA LEU A 164 2.10 6.43 -1.16
C LEU A 164 2.13 7.96 -1.06
N VAL A 165 1.40 8.50 -0.11
CA VAL A 165 1.34 9.94 0.15
C VAL A 165 2.19 10.24 1.36
N SER A 166 3.30 10.97 1.15
CA SER A 166 4.23 11.31 2.22
C SER A 166 3.60 12.29 3.23
N LEU A 167 4.08 12.25 4.45
CA LEU A 167 3.62 13.09 5.54
C LEU A 167 3.50 14.56 5.13
N THR A 168 2.35 15.15 5.39
CA THR A 168 2.03 16.53 5.10
C THR A 168 1.51 17.21 6.35
N TYR A 169 2.25 18.20 6.84
CA TYR A 169 1.92 18.87 8.09
C TYR A 169 1.32 20.25 7.85
N ARG A 170 0.14 20.52 8.41
CA ARG A 170 -0.63 21.75 8.19
C ARG A 170 -0.57 22.74 9.34
N SER A 171 -0.29 22.26 10.56
CA SER A 171 -0.36 23.07 11.76
C SER A 171 0.91 23.90 11.96
N THR A 172 0.75 25.08 12.57
CA THR A 172 1.87 25.91 13.02
C THR A 172 2.49 25.40 14.32
N ASN A 173 1.78 24.57 15.10
CA ASN A 173 2.33 23.94 16.29
C ASN A 173 3.26 22.80 15.88
N PRO A 174 4.48 22.72 16.41
CA PRO A 174 5.39 21.64 16.07
C PRO A 174 4.86 20.30 16.59
N ARG A 175 5.03 19.25 15.78
CA ARG A 175 4.69 17.86 16.15
C ARG A 175 5.97 17.03 16.15
N THR A 176 6.21 16.34 17.24
CA THR A 176 7.30 15.36 17.36
C THR A 176 6.70 13.97 17.55
N GLN A 177 7.27 13.00 16.88
CA GLN A 177 6.91 11.58 17.01
C GLN A 177 8.15 10.80 17.40
N ILE A 178 8.01 9.92 18.40
CA ILE A 178 9.04 8.97 18.79
C ILE A 178 8.41 7.58 18.86
N GLY A 179 9.08 6.58 18.34
CA GLY A 179 8.67 5.19 18.43
C GLY A 179 9.83 4.31 18.83
N VAL A 180 9.56 3.34 19.69
CA VAL A 180 10.51 2.29 20.04
C VAL A 180 9.81 0.94 19.92
N MET A 181 10.53 -0.04 19.39
CA MET A 181 10.05 -1.40 19.23
C MET A 181 11.15 -2.38 19.63
N THR A 182 10.74 -3.45 20.27
CA THR A 182 11.59 -4.60 20.53
C THR A 182 10.79 -5.89 20.33
N GLY A 183 11.45 -7.04 20.34
CA GLY A 183 10.74 -8.29 20.15
C GLY A 183 11.65 -9.52 20.23
N ARG A 184 11.08 -10.67 19.92
CA ARG A 184 11.84 -11.91 19.76
C ARG A 184 12.80 -11.79 18.59
N GLN A 185 13.83 -12.62 18.55
CA GLN A 185 14.88 -12.64 17.52
C GLN A 185 15.71 -11.34 17.51
N ASN A 186 15.90 -10.72 18.67
CA ASN A 186 16.64 -9.46 18.82
C ASN A 186 16.16 -8.35 17.86
N ILE A 187 14.84 -8.30 17.62
CA ILE A 187 14.25 -7.21 16.87
C ILE A 187 14.36 -5.94 17.69
N ALA A 188 14.88 -4.89 17.09
CA ALA A 188 14.88 -3.54 17.64
C ALA A 188 14.48 -2.56 16.54
N GLY A 189 13.60 -1.62 16.88
CA GLY A 189 13.17 -0.56 15.96
C GLY A 189 13.11 0.77 16.67
N TYR A 190 13.53 1.82 15.98
CA TYR A 190 13.51 3.20 16.45
C TYR A 190 12.93 4.08 15.36
N ARG A 191 11.99 4.92 15.74
CA ARG A 191 11.37 5.90 14.85
C ARG A 191 11.43 7.27 15.48
N ALA A 192 11.81 8.24 14.70
CA ALA A 192 11.75 9.64 15.07
C ALA A 192 11.10 10.45 13.94
N GLY A 193 10.25 11.40 14.29
CA GLY A 193 9.63 12.29 13.35
C GLY A 193 9.50 13.70 13.94
N TYR A 194 9.67 14.70 13.10
CA TYR A 194 9.45 16.10 13.44
C TYR A 194 8.78 16.80 12.27
N SER A 195 7.75 17.57 12.56
CA SER A 195 7.08 18.40 11.56
C SER A 195 6.70 19.74 12.14
N LYS A 196 6.92 20.80 11.38
CA LYS A 196 6.54 22.17 11.72
C LYS A 196 6.22 22.96 10.49
N ARG A 197 5.28 23.90 10.62
CA ARG A 197 4.98 24.85 9.57
C ARG A 197 5.00 26.29 10.13
N ALA A 198 5.70 27.19 9.44
CA ALA A 198 5.71 28.61 9.76
C ALA A 198 4.50 29.31 9.14
N ARG A 199 4.01 30.39 9.75
CA ARG A 199 2.91 31.22 9.20
C ARG A 199 3.20 31.81 7.81
N SER A 200 4.48 31.90 7.43
CA SER A 200 4.90 32.29 6.07
C SER A 200 4.51 31.26 5.00
N GLY A 201 4.10 30.05 5.40
CA GLY A 201 3.81 28.95 4.50
C GLY A 201 4.98 27.97 4.29
N PHE A 202 6.14 28.24 4.91
CA PHE A 202 7.27 27.30 4.89
C PHE A 202 7.05 26.18 5.90
N GLY A 203 7.21 24.93 5.47
CA GLY A 203 7.06 23.74 6.31
C GLY A 203 8.22 22.78 6.14
N VAL A 204 8.54 22.05 7.21
CA VAL A 204 9.53 20.97 7.19
C VAL A 204 8.94 19.76 7.88
N SER A 205 9.14 18.59 7.30
CA SER A 205 8.86 17.28 7.89
C SER A 205 10.09 16.39 7.78
N LEU A 206 10.47 15.79 8.88
CA LEU A 206 11.59 14.85 9.00
C LEU A 206 11.04 13.55 9.58
N VAL A 207 11.44 12.42 8.99
CA VAL A 207 11.17 11.09 9.55
C VAL A 207 12.41 10.26 9.41
N ALA A 208 12.80 9.61 10.49
CA ALA A 208 13.82 8.57 10.49
C ALA A 208 13.20 7.29 11.06
N ASP A 209 13.40 6.19 10.39
CA ASP A 209 12.94 4.86 10.80
C ASP A 209 14.10 3.88 10.66
N TRP A 210 14.42 3.20 11.73
CA TRP A 210 15.48 2.23 11.77
C TRP A 210 14.96 0.94 12.39
N THR A 211 15.20 -0.18 11.72
CA THR A 211 14.87 -1.50 12.23
C THR A 211 16.06 -2.42 12.07
N SER A 212 16.36 -3.18 13.10
CA SER A 212 17.36 -4.23 13.04
C SER A 212 16.84 -5.52 13.62
N MET A 213 17.41 -6.61 13.17
CA MET A 213 17.22 -7.94 13.70
C MET A 213 18.56 -8.63 13.76
N GLY A 214 18.92 -9.12 14.95
CA GLY A 214 20.14 -9.92 15.16
C GLY A 214 19.89 -11.41 15.00
N PRO A 215 20.96 -12.20 14.96
CA PRO A 215 20.86 -13.64 15.12
C PRO A 215 20.20 -13.93 16.47
N GLY A 216 19.14 -14.72 16.46
CA GLY A 216 18.37 -15.03 17.66
C GLY A 216 18.51 -16.48 18.08
N PRO A 217 18.39 -16.80 19.37
CA PRO A 217 18.48 -18.18 19.88
C PRO A 217 17.36 -19.09 19.39
N LEU A 218 16.29 -18.50 18.82
CA LEU A 218 15.13 -19.23 18.29
C LEU A 218 15.11 -19.28 16.75
N SER A 219 15.95 -18.54 16.08
CA SER A 219 16.17 -18.67 14.65
C SER A 219 17.45 -19.47 14.44
N ASN A 220 17.41 -20.54 13.68
CA ASN A 220 18.61 -21.25 13.24
C ASN A 220 19.45 -20.38 12.25
N THR A 221 19.30 -19.05 12.29
CA THR A 221 19.95 -18.13 11.39
C THR A 221 21.01 -17.31 12.14
N THR A 222 22.23 -17.37 11.66
CA THR A 222 23.34 -16.53 12.10
C THR A 222 23.34 -15.16 11.42
N THR A 223 22.33 -14.85 10.60
CA THR A 223 22.25 -13.62 9.84
C THR A 223 21.64 -12.48 10.62
N SER A 224 22.24 -11.31 10.51
CA SER A 224 21.66 -10.05 10.94
C SER A 224 21.06 -9.28 9.76
N PHE A 225 20.07 -8.47 10.06
CA PHE A 225 19.37 -7.63 9.10
C PHE A 225 19.19 -6.23 9.68
N GLY A 226 19.25 -5.22 8.85
CA GLY A 226 19.00 -3.84 9.26
C GLY A 226 18.47 -3.01 8.11
N THR A 227 17.52 -2.13 8.43
CA THR A 227 17.01 -1.07 7.54
C THR A 227 17.22 0.28 8.19
N SER A 228 17.40 1.29 7.36
CA SER A 228 17.44 2.69 7.80
C SER A 228 16.78 3.55 6.72
N ASP A 229 15.65 4.15 7.05
CA ASP A 229 14.92 5.03 6.16
C ASP A 229 14.94 6.45 6.72
N PHE A 230 15.13 7.42 5.84
CA PHE A 230 15.09 8.82 6.19
C PHE A 230 14.32 9.61 5.14
N LEU A 231 13.34 10.39 5.58
CA LEU A 231 12.59 11.35 4.78
C LEU A 231 12.87 12.76 5.28
N LEU A 232 13.28 13.64 4.37
CA LEU A 232 13.25 15.09 4.54
C LEU A 232 12.28 15.66 3.50
N LYS A 233 11.27 16.37 3.95
CA LYS A 233 10.36 17.12 3.07
C LYS A 233 10.31 18.57 3.51
N ALA A 234 10.68 19.46 2.60
CA ALA A 234 10.56 20.90 2.75
C ALA A 234 9.50 21.41 1.77
N GLU A 235 8.57 22.21 2.25
CA GLU A 235 7.48 22.77 1.45
C GLU A 235 7.38 24.27 1.66
N TYR A 236 7.02 24.98 0.61
CA TYR A 236 6.61 26.36 0.68
C TYR A 236 5.29 26.54 -0.06
N VAL A 237 4.23 26.82 0.68
CA VAL A 237 2.90 27.12 0.14
C VAL A 237 2.35 28.29 0.96
N PRO A 238 2.32 29.52 0.41
CA PRO A 238 1.81 30.69 1.12
C PRO A 238 0.30 30.57 1.40
N ILE A 239 -0.23 31.40 2.28
CA ILE A 239 -1.63 31.34 2.77
C ILE A 239 -2.66 31.30 1.62
N GLY A 240 -2.39 31.96 0.50
CA GLY A 240 -3.28 31.94 -0.67
C GLY A 240 -3.39 30.56 -1.36
N GLY A 241 -2.41 29.67 -1.14
CA GLY A 241 -2.42 28.29 -1.67
C GLY A 241 -2.40 28.16 -3.19
N ARG A 242 -2.11 29.25 -3.93
CA ARG A 242 -2.16 29.29 -5.40
C ARG A 242 -0.84 28.90 -6.06
N VAL A 243 0.24 29.00 -5.32
CA VAL A 243 1.58 28.62 -5.77
C VAL A 243 2.26 27.84 -4.66
N GLY A 244 3.20 26.99 -5.03
CA GLY A 244 4.01 26.31 -4.05
C GLY A 244 5.17 25.56 -4.65
N ALA A 245 6.12 25.26 -3.79
CA ALA A 245 7.29 24.48 -4.09
C ALA A 245 7.46 23.39 -3.01
N SER A 246 7.94 22.23 -3.39
CA SER A 246 8.33 21.19 -2.43
C SER A 246 9.59 20.49 -2.89
N PHE A 247 10.45 20.19 -1.92
CA PHE A 247 11.60 19.34 -2.08
C PHE A 247 11.47 18.14 -1.15
N THR A 248 11.60 16.94 -1.69
CA THR A 248 11.59 15.69 -0.93
C THR A 248 12.88 14.92 -1.19
N LEU A 249 13.55 14.55 -0.13
CA LEU A 249 14.69 13.65 -0.12
C LEU A 249 14.29 12.41 0.66
N PHE A 250 14.38 11.25 0.03
CA PHE A 250 14.16 9.97 0.66
C PHE A 250 15.39 9.09 0.50
N THR A 251 15.90 8.56 1.60
CA THR A 251 16.98 7.57 1.58
C THR A 251 16.50 6.29 2.26
N SER A 252 16.84 5.16 1.67
CA SER A 252 16.55 3.84 2.24
C SER A 252 17.80 2.98 2.15
N GLY A 253 18.32 2.62 3.31
CA GLY A 253 19.45 1.70 3.45
C GLY A 253 18.97 0.34 3.90
N TRP A 254 19.51 -0.71 3.29
CA TRP A 254 19.18 -2.08 3.61
C TRP A 254 20.44 -2.94 3.64
N LYS A 255 20.61 -3.71 4.70
CA LYS A 255 21.78 -4.54 4.91
C LYS A 255 21.39 -5.89 5.50
N ARG A 256 21.96 -6.95 4.94
CA ARG A 256 21.88 -8.31 5.45
C ARG A 256 23.28 -8.91 5.52
N SER A 257 23.67 -9.48 6.65
CA SER A 257 24.92 -10.20 6.77
C SER A 257 24.83 -11.58 6.10
N LYS A 258 25.99 -12.10 5.69
CA LYS A 258 26.12 -13.48 5.19
C LYS A 258 25.85 -14.46 6.34
N ALA A 259 25.16 -15.57 6.08
CA ALA A 259 25.09 -16.69 7.02
C ALA A 259 26.38 -17.50 7.04
N GLU A 260 26.75 -18.06 8.18
CA GLU A 260 27.93 -18.90 8.31
C GLU A 260 27.86 -20.17 7.46
N ASP A 261 26.65 -20.70 7.25
CA ASP A 261 26.40 -21.88 6.40
C ASP A 261 26.36 -21.61 4.90
N ASN A 262 26.70 -20.40 4.47
CA ASN A 262 26.66 -19.91 3.07
C ASN A 262 25.27 -19.98 2.38
N ARG A 263 24.19 -20.33 3.09
CA ARG A 263 22.85 -20.38 2.50
C ARG A 263 22.23 -19.00 2.26
N VAL A 264 22.73 -17.99 2.95
CA VAL A 264 22.26 -16.61 2.82
C VAL A 264 23.41 -15.73 2.40
N VAL A 265 23.29 -15.14 1.24
CA VAL A 265 24.27 -14.18 0.72
C VAL A 265 24.15 -12.87 1.47
N GLY A 266 25.29 -12.31 1.90
CA GLY A 266 25.34 -10.95 2.42
C GLY A 266 24.96 -9.96 1.31
N TRP A 267 24.16 -8.96 1.66
CA TRP A 267 23.71 -7.98 0.69
C TRP A 267 23.54 -6.61 1.33
N ARG A 268 23.96 -5.58 0.62
CA ARG A 268 23.71 -4.18 0.97
C ARG A 268 23.16 -3.46 -0.23
N GLN A 269 22.18 -2.60 0.01
CA GLN A 269 21.59 -1.74 -0.99
C GLN A 269 21.20 -0.41 -0.34
N ASP A 270 21.68 0.68 -0.92
CA ASP A 270 21.32 2.03 -0.51
C ASP A 270 20.60 2.71 -1.67
N ARG A 271 19.39 3.23 -1.42
CA ARG A 271 18.58 3.97 -2.39
C ARG A 271 18.49 5.42 -1.98
N LEU A 272 18.51 6.30 -2.98
CA LEU A 272 18.34 7.73 -2.81
C LEU A 272 17.38 8.26 -3.87
N ASP A 273 16.26 8.84 -3.42
CA ASP A 273 15.28 9.50 -4.27
C ASP A 273 15.22 11.00 -3.92
N ARG A 274 15.25 11.84 -4.94
CA ARG A 274 15.13 13.29 -4.84
C ARG A 274 13.99 13.75 -5.73
N VAL A 275 13.09 14.54 -5.17
CA VAL A 275 11.92 15.05 -5.90
C VAL A 275 11.80 16.54 -5.63
N LEU A 276 11.81 17.33 -6.70
CA LEU A 276 11.56 18.78 -6.65
C LEU A 276 10.27 19.06 -7.44
N ARG A 277 9.31 19.74 -6.82
CA ARG A 277 8.02 20.06 -7.43
C ARG A 277 7.67 21.53 -7.27
N PHE A 278 7.00 22.05 -8.27
CA PHE A 278 6.43 23.40 -8.29
C PHE A 278 5.01 23.31 -8.80
N PHE A 279 4.10 24.10 -8.25
CA PHE A 279 2.77 24.23 -8.81
C PHE A 279 2.29 25.68 -8.88
N ILE A 280 1.40 25.91 -9.82
CA ILE A 280 0.55 27.09 -9.90
C ILE A 280 -0.90 26.63 -10.08
N ALA A 281 -1.83 27.27 -9.37
CA ALA A 281 -3.23 26.89 -9.35
C ALA A 281 -4.14 28.11 -9.37
N GLN A 282 -5.33 27.94 -9.93
CA GLN A 282 -6.37 28.96 -9.92
C GLN A 282 -6.82 29.27 -8.50
N ARG A 283 -6.96 28.24 -7.66
CA ARG A 283 -7.51 28.31 -6.30
C ARG A 283 -6.67 27.51 -5.33
N GLY A 284 -6.57 27.99 -4.11
CA GLY A 284 -5.86 27.30 -3.02
C GLY A 284 -6.62 26.11 -2.41
N ASP A 285 -7.93 25.96 -2.67
CA ASP A 285 -8.76 24.86 -2.20
C ASP A 285 -8.68 23.60 -3.08
N GLY A 286 -7.84 23.61 -4.13
CA GLY A 286 -7.64 22.50 -5.04
C GLY A 286 -8.69 22.39 -6.15
N LEU A 287 -9.70 23.27 -6.17
CA LEU A 287 -10.66 23.37 -7.26
C LEU A 287 -10.14 24.27 -8.39
N GLY A 288 -10.64 24.05 -9.59
CA GLY A 288 -10.20 24.76 -10.79
C GLY A 288 -8.98 24.11 -11.44
N TRP A 289 -8.26 24.88 -12.22
CA TRP A 289 -7.06 24.38 -12.90
C TRP A 289 -5.82 24.47 -12.00
N ARG A 290 -4.90 23.53 -12.19
CA ARG A 290 -3.56 23.51 -11.60
C ARG A 290 -2.57 22.91 -12.58
N VAL A 291 -1.39 23.50 -12.63
CA VAL A 291 -0.24 22.96 -13.36
C VAL A 291 0.87 22.67 -12.35
N THR A 292 1.43 21.48 -12.40
CA THR A 292 2.52 21.02 -11.54
C THR A 292 3.69 20.56 -12.39
N THR A 293 4.88 21.05 -12.10
CA THR A 293 6.13 20.56 -12.69
C THR A 293 6.91 19.78 -11.66
N THR A 294 7.43 18.62 -12.04
CA THR A 294 8.15 17.71 -11.16
C THR A 294 9.48 17.30 -11.80
N PHE A 295 10.56 17.39 -11.04
CA PHE A 295 11.87 16.87 -11.40
C PHE A 295 12.26 15.79 -10.40
N THR A 296 12.76 14.65 -10.89
CA THR A 296 13.10 13.51 -10.06
C THR A 296 14.46 12.97 -10.40
N SER A 297 15.14 12.46 -9.39
CA SER A 297 16.35 11.66 -9.54
C SER A 297 16.29 10.52 -8.53
N SER A 298 16.38 9.30 -9.00
CA SER A 298 16.34 8.08 -8.19
C SER A 298 17.58 7.24 -8.51
N GLY A 299 18.24 6.72 -7.49
CA GLY A 299 19.42 5.93 -7.70
C GLY A 299 19.63 4.87 -6.61
N LEU A 300 20.29 3.79 -7.02
CA LEU A 300 20.94 2.84 -6.11
C LEU A 300 22.41 3.18 -6.02
N THR A 301 22.90 3.26 -4.79
CA THR A 301 24.32 3.36 -4.47
C THR A 301 24.68 2.17 -3.60
N HIS A 302 25.87 1.59 -3.80
CA HIS A 302 26.35 0.45 -3.03
C HIS A 302 25.51 -0.84 -3.13
N ASP A 303 24.79 -1.05 -4.25
CA ASP A 303 24.22 -2.37 -4.48
C ASP A 303 25.34 -3.35 -4.84
N SER A 304 25.51 -4.37 -4.00
CA SER A 304 26.58 -5.36 -4.17
C SER A 304 26.37 -6.30 -5.37
N LEU A 305 25.18 -6.30 -5.98
CA LEU A 305 24.82 -7.18 -7.10
C LEU A 305 24.73 -6.43 -8.43
N VAL A 306 24.31 -5.17 -8.41
CA VAL A 306 24.01 -4.38 -9.63
C VAL A 306 24.98 -3.23 -9.83
N GLY A 307 25.68 -2.82 -8.78
CA GLY A 307 26.48 -1.60 -8.78
C GLY A 307 25.62 -0.34 -8.68
N ASN A 308 26.15 0.78 -9.17
CA ASN A 308 25.44 2.06 -9.13
C ASN A 308 24.51 2.19 -10.33
N ARG A 309 23.26 2.51 -10.08
CA ARG A 309 22.25 2.78 -11.11
C ARG A 309 21.47 4.03 -10.78
N ALA A 310 21.28 4.90 -11.76
CA ALA A 310 20.53 6.12 -11.58
C ALA A 310 19.57 6.37 -12.76
N VAL A 311 18.41 6.90 -12.44
CA VAL A 311 17.41 7.37 -13.40
C VAL A 311 16.95 8.78 -13.02
N SER A 312 16.61 9.60 -14.00
CA SER A 312 16.05 10.91 -13.75
C SER A 312 14.87 11.17 -14.67
N SER A 313 13.94 12.03 -14.25
CA SER A 313 12.82 12.43 -15.09
C SER A 313 12.35 13.85 -14.79
N GLY A 314 11.77 14.49 -15.81
CA GLY A 314 10.99 15.71 -15.71
C GLY A 314 9.56 15.43 -16.12
N ALA A 315 8.57 15.97 -15.41
CA ALA A 315 7.16 15.83 -15.74
C ALA A 315 6.41 17.14 -15.59
N VAL A 316 5.41 17.33 -16.44
CA VAL A 316 4.44 18.40 -16.34
C VAL A 316 3.06 17.78 -16.26
N GLU A 317 2.30 18.13 -15.22
CA GLU A 317 0.93 17.72 -15.00
C GLU A 317 0.01 18.93 -15.05
N ALA A 318 -1.03 18.87 -15.86
CA ALA A 318 -2.13 19.83 -15.88
C ALA A 318 -3.40 19.14 -15.38
N SER A 319 -4.10 19.75 -14.44
CA SER A 319 -5.33 19.22 -13.88
C SER A 319 -6.44 20.25 -13.86
N LEU A 320 -7.67 19.80 -14.09
CA LEU A 320 -8.90 20.55 -13.91
C LEU A 320 -9.81 19.76 -12.96
N THR A 321 -10.04 20.31 -11.78
CA THR A 321 -10.82 19.63 -10.74
C THR A 321 -12.06 20.43 -10.40
N GLY A 322 -13.21 19.81 -10.58
CA GLY A 322 -14.51 20.29 -10.11
C GLY A 322 -15.05 19.43 -8.98
N ARG A 323 -16.23 19.79 -8.45
CA ARG A 323 -16.86 19.01 -7.36
C ARG A 323 -17.28 17.60 -7.78
N ARG A 324 -17.54 17.34 -9.05
CA ARG A 324 -18.08 16.08 -9.58
C ARG A 324 -17.25 15.50 -10.71
N ALA A 325 -16.27 16.21 -11.19
CA ALA A 325 -15.43 15.78 -12.30
C ALA A 325 -14.00 16.22 -12.07
N SER A 326 -13.06 15.40 -12.52
CA SER A 326 -11.65 15.77 -12.62
C SER A 326 -11.06 15.25 -13.92
N VAL A 327 -10.18 16.03 -14.50
CA VAL A 327 -9.37 15.64 -15.66
C VAL A 327 -7.94 16.00 -15.35
N VAL A 328 -7.03 15.09 -15.63
CA VAL A 328 -5.58 15.26 -15.43
C VAL A 328 -4.87 14.79 -16.68
N ALA A 329 -3.95 15.60 -17.18
CA ALA A 329 -3.02 15.21 -18.23
C ALA A 329 -1.59 15.37 -17.71
N LEU A 330 -0.75 14.38 -17.96
CA LEU A 330 0.64 14.34 -17.53
C LEU A 330 1.53 13.95 -18.70
N ALA A 331 2.58 14.74 -18.93
CA ALA A 331 3.67 14.40 -19.83
C ALA A 331 4.96 14.24 -19.02
N ARG A 332 5.70 13.17 -19.23
CA ARG A 332 6.96 12.85 -18.56
C ARG A 332 8.01 12.49 -19.58
N GLY A 333 9.19 13.06 -19.45
CA GLY A 333 10.41 12.66 -20.15
C GLY A 333 11.42 12.12 -19.15
N GLY A 334 12.18 11.09 -19.54
CA GLY A 334 13.14 10.45 -18.66
C GLY A 334 14.51 10.24 -19.30
N ALA A 335 15.49 9.98 -18.42
CA ALA A 335 16.86 9.56 -18.78
C ALA A 335 17.25 8.35 -17.92
N GLY A 336 18.31 7.63 -18.32
CA GLY A 336 18.74 6.40 -17.64
C GLY A 336 17.88 5.17 -17.97
N GLY A 337 17.29 5.13 -19.17
CA GLY A 337 16.44 4.04 -19.64
C GLY A 337 14.95 4.21 -19.31
N MET A 338 14.58 5.28 -18.62
CA MET A 338 13.19 5.56 -18.32
C MET A 338 12.41 6.00 -19.58
N PRO A 339 11.23 5.40 -19.87
CA PRO A 339 10.44 5.78 -21.04
C PRO A 339 9.88 7.19 -20.91
N SER A 340 9.69 7.85 -22.07
CA SER A 340 8.84 9.03 -22.14
C SER A 340 7.37 8.62 -22.10
N GLN A 341 6.55 9.31 -21.31
CA GLN A 341 5.16 8.92 -21.05
C GLN A 341 4.21 10.10 -21.22
N PHE A 342 3.09 9.81 -21.84
CA PHE A 342 1.90 10.67 -21.79
C PHE A 342 0.80 9.91 -21.04
N GLU A 343 0.14 10.57 -20.10
CA GLU A 343 -0.94 9.97 -19.32
C GLU A 343 -2.12 10.94 -19.22
N ALA A 344 -3.32 10.43 -19.42
CA ALA A 344 -4.56 11.16 -19.22
C ALA A 344 -5.45 10.39 -18.26
N ARG A 345 -6.05 11.10 -17.29
CA ARG A 345 -6.97 10.56 -16.29
C ARG A 345 -8.23 11.38 -16.27
N ALA A 346 -9.37 10.74 -16.16
CA ALA A 346 -10.65 11.43 -16.01
C ALA A 346 -11.57 10.67 -15.06
N GLY A 347 -12.40 11.40 -14.33
CA GLY A 347 -13.44 10.84 -13.48
C GLY A 347 -14.63 11.81 -13.40
N TRP A 348 -15.83 11.24 -13.37
CA TRP A 348 -17.06 12.00 -13.31
C TRP A 348 -18.14 11.26 -12.52
N THR A 349 -18.86 12.01 -11.71
CA THR A 349 -20.04 11.52 -10.98
C THR A 349 -21.27 12.32 -11.40
N ALA A 350 -22.29 11.63 -11.87
CA ALA A 350 -23.52 12.26 -12.33
C ALA A 350 -24.27 12.94 -11.17
N ALA A 351 -25.04 13.98 -11.54
CA ALA A 351 -25.79 14.78 -10.57
C ALA A 351 -27.08 14.11 -10.10
N VAL A 352 -27.78 13.46 -11.01
CA VAL A 352 -29.14 12.93 -10.82
C VAL A 352 -29.13 11.41 -10.66
N VAL A 353 -28.42 10.72 -11.54
CA VAL A 353 -28.24 9.26 -11.46
C VAL A 353 -26.99 9.00 -10.62
N PRO A 354 -27.02 8.09 -9.65
CA PRO A 354 -25.86 7.79 -8.82
C PRO A 354 -24.78 6.97 -9.56
N LEU A 355 -24.43 7.42 -10.75
CA LEU A 355 -23.41 6.84 -11.66
C LEU A 355 -22.08 7.56 -11.48
N THR A 356 -21.02 6.80 -11.33
CA THR A 356 -19.65 7.28 -11.35
C THR A 356 -18.88 6.55 -12.45
N VAL A 357 -18.19 7.30 -13.30
CA VAL A 357 -17.33 6.76 -14.37
C VAL A 357 -15.95 7.35 -14.20
N ALA A 358 -14.94 6.51 -14.34
CA ALA A 358 -13.55 6.95 -14.33
C ALA A 358 -12.69 6.08 -15.23
N GLY A 359 -11.57 6.64 -15.65
CA GLY A 359 -10.59 5.90 -16.43
C GLY A 359 -9.28 6.65 -16.55
N TRP A 360 -8.27 5.96 -17.01
CA TRP A 360 -7.00 6.52 -17.39
C TRP A 360 -6.44 5.81 -18.61
N PHE A 361 -5.58 6.53 -19.30
CA PHE A 361 -4.86 6.09 -20.47
C PHE A 361 -3.41 6.51 -20.31
N ARG A 362 -2.47 5.63 -20.66
CA ARG A 362 -1.04 5.93 -20.68
C ARG A 362 -0.41 5.39 -21.96
N GLN A 363 0.37 6.23 -22.61
CA GLN A 363 1.26 5.85 -23.69
C GLN A 363 2.70 6.01 -23.23
N SER A 364 3.53 5.02 -23.50
CA SER A 364 4.95 4.97 -23.16
C SER A 364 5.78 4.83 -24.43
N LEU A 365 6.82 5.63 -24.58
CA LEU A 365 7.82 5.52 -25.64
C LEU A 365 9.14 5.12 -24.98
N TYR A 366 9.58 3.92 -25.27
CA TYR A 366 10.81 3.33 -24.72
C TYR A 366 12.05 3.77 -25.48
N ALA A 367 13.23 3.66 -24.86
CA ALA A 367 14.50 4.08 -25.45
C ALA A 367 14.88 3.24 -26.70
N ASP A 368 14.37 2.02 -26.80
CA ASP A 368 14.54 1.13 -27.96
C ASP A 368 13.54 1.39 -29.11
N GLY A 369 12.68 2.41 -28.98
CA GLY A 369 11.67 2.79 -29.96
C GLY A 369 10.35 2.02 -29.84
N ARG A 370 10.21 1.05 -28.94
CA ARG A 370 8.92 0.39 -28.68
C ARG A 370 7.90 1.38 -28.14
N GLN A 371 6.65 1.19 -28.46
CA GLN A 371 5.53 1.98 -27.96
C GLN A 371 4.62 1.08 -27.12
N GLY A 372 4.44 1.46 -25.84
CA GLY A 372 3.52 0.82 -24.94
C GLY A 372 2.25 1.65 -24.76
N VAL A 373 1.14 0.97 -24.54
CA VAL A 373 -0.16 1.59 -24.23
C VAL A 373 -0.84 0.80 -23.12
N ARG A 374 -1.40 1.53 -22.15
CA ARG A 374 -2.31 0.95 -21.15
C ARG A 374 -3.56 1.81 -21.03
N ALA A 375 -4.70 1.15 -20.85
CA ALA A 375 -5.97 1.82 -20.62
C ALA A 375 -6.76 1.08 -19.52
N TYR A 376 -7.41 1.85 -18.69
CA TYR A 376 -8.33 1.37 -17.66
C TYR A 376 -9.61 2.17 -17.70
N GLY A 377 -10.73 1.48 -17.55
CA GLY A 377 -12.05 2.10 -17.44
C GLY A 377 -12.87 1.42 -16.36
N THR A 378 -13.63 2.20 -15.62
CA THR A 378 -14.58 1.70 -14.61
C THR A 378 -15.83 2.54 -14.59
N ALA A 379 -16.97 1.86 -14.44
CA ALA A 379 -18.27 2.49 -14.24
C ALA A 379 -18.96 1.84 -13.04
N GLY A 380 -19.52 2.62 -12.16
CA GLY A 380 -20.23 2.14 -10.98
C GLY A 380 -21.53 2.87 -10.74
N LEU A 381 -22.55 2.11 -10.42
CA LEU A 381 -23.91 2.59 -10.11
C LEU A 381 -24.20 2.31 -8.64
N ARG A 382 -24.73 3.29 -7.92
CA ARG A 382 -25.29 3.11 -6.58
C ARG A 382 -26.82 2.98 -6.73
N LEU A 383 -27.35 1.91 -6.18
CA LEU A 383 -28.78 1.63 -6.20
C LEU A 383 -29.40 1.93 -4.84
N PRO A 384 -30.74 2.08 -4.76
CA PRO A 384 -31.43 2.20 -3.49
C PRO A 384 -31.13 1.03 -2.54
N LEU A 385 -31.42 1.20 -1.26
CA LEU A 385 -31.26 0.19 -0.20
C LEU A 385 -29.82 -0.29 0.02
N GLY A 386 -28.81 0.44 -0.49
CA GLY A 386 -27.39 0.11 -0.31
C GLY A 386 -26.81 -0.84 -1.35
N PHE A 387 -27.55 -1.21 -2.38
CA PHE A 387 -26.98 -1.99 -3.48
C PHE A 387 -26.05 -1.16 -4.35
N SER A 388 -25.09 -1.81 -4.97
CA SER A 388 -24.18 -1.22 -5.95
C SER A 388 -23.81 -2.22 -7.01
N ALA A 389 -23.52 -1.72 -8.20
CA ALA A 389 -22.95 -2.51 -9.29
C ALA A 389 -21.76 -1.75 -9.88
N ARG A 390 -20.71 -2.46 -10.26
CA ARG A 390 -19.51 -1.90 -10.87
C ARG A 390 -19.02 -2.82 -11.96
N ALA A 391 -18.58 -2.24 -13.08
CA ALA A 391 -17.88 -2.93 -14.14
C ALA A 391 -16.54 -2.20 -14.38
N GLU A 392 -15.51 -2.97 -14.70
CA GLU A 392 -14.18 -2.45 -14.95
C GLU A 392 -13.43 -3.30 -15.96
N ALA A 393 -12.55 -2.65 -16.71
CA ALA A 393 -11.70 -3.32 -17.69
C ALA A 393 -10.32 -2.66 -17.72
N THR A 394 -9.29 -3.46 -17.95
CA THR A 394 -7.92 -3.05 -18.17
C THR A 394 -7.42 -3.69 -19.46
N TRP A 395 -6.95 -2.88 -20.38
CA TRP A 395 -6.27 -3.32 -21.57
C TRP A 395 -4.84 -2.78 -21.56
N GLN A 396 -3.89 -3.60 -21.95
CA GLN A 396 -2.51 -3.18 -22.02
C GLN A 396 -1.82 -3.80 -23.25
N LYS A 397 -0.92 -3.02 -23.85
CA LYS A 397 0.12 -3.44 -24.76
C LYS A 397 1.37 -2.70 -24.32
N ASP A 398 2.01 -3.17 -23.26
CA ASP A 398 3.06 -2.40 -22.61
C ASP A 398 4.14 -3.32 -22.05
N ALA A 399 5.35 -2.82 -21.82
CA ALA A 399 6.39 -3.55 -21.15
C ALA A 399 5.98 -3.90 -19.71
N GLN A 400 6.43 -5.03 -19.20
CA GLN A 400 6.11 -5.49 -17.85
C GLN A 400 6.72 -4.60 -16.77
N SER A 401 7.83 -3.92 -17.07
CA SER A 401 8.42 -2.89 -16.21
C SER A 401 8.95 -1.75 -17.06
N ALA A 402 8.97 -0.54 -16.50
CA ALA A 402 9.48 0.66 -17.17
C ALA A 402 10.96 0.56 -17.58
N LEU A 403 11.75 -0.30 -16.94
CA LEU A 403 13.20 -0.42 -17.16
C LEU A 403 13.60 -1.72 -17.89
N VAL A 404 12.64 -2.55 -18.28
CA VAL A 404 12.89 -3.79 -19.05
C VAL A 404 12.69 -3.50 -20.54
N THR A 405 13.66 -3.92 -21.34
CA THR A 405 13.68 -3.67 -22.79
C THR A 405 13.64 -4.96 -23.62
N THR A 406 13.63 -6.12 -22.97
CA THR A 406 13.77 -7.42 -23.63
C THR A 406 12.49 -8.24 -23.67
N ASP A 407 11.40 -7.75 -23.09
CA ASP A 407 10.12 -8.44 -23.09
C ASP A 407 9.28 -8.13 -24.33
N ASP A 408 8.50 -9.10 -24.77
CA ASP A 408 7.49 -8.90 -25.79
C ASP A 408 6.30 -8.13 -25.21
N LEU A 409 5.76 -7.18 -25.98
CA LEU A 409 4.58 -6.42 -25.61
C LEU A 409 3.33 -7.26 -25.81
N GLN A 410 2.84 -7.90 -24.76
CA GLN A 410 1.62 -8.70 -24.77
C GLN A 410 0.38 -7.81 -24.70
N GLU A 411 -0.75 -8.27 -25.26
CA GLU A 411 -1.99 -7.48 -25.39
C GLU A 411 -3.18 -8.08 -24.59
N PRO A 412 -3.07 -8.33 -23.28
CA PRO A 412 -4.19 -8.86 -22.50
C PRO A 412 -5.29 -7.83 -22.26
N LEU A 413 -6.54 -8.31 -22.28
CA LEU A 413 -7.74 -7.60 -21.84
C LEU A 413 -8.33 -8.31 -20.63
N ASP A 414 -8.30 -7.66 -19.49
CA ASP A 414 -8.85 -8.17 -18.23
C ASP A 414 -10.11 -7.40 -17.88
N MET A 415 -11.16 -8.09 -17.45
CA MET A 415 -12.44 -7.47 -17.10
C MET A 415 -13.00 -8.07 -15.82
N ALA A 416 -13.74 -7.25 -15.06
CA ALA A 416 -14.46 -7.70 -13.87
C ALA A 416 -15.78 -6.95 -13.69
N GLY A 417 -16.78 -7.67 -13.20
CA GLY A 417 -18.06 -7.13 -12.75
C GLY A 417 -18.25 -7.41 -11.26
N TRP A 418 -18.81 -6.47 -10.53
CA TRP A 418 -18.98 -6.52 -9.09
C TRP A 418 -20.40 -6.14 -8.71
N LEU A 419 -20.99 -6.87 -7.79
CA LEU A 419 -22.25 -6.54 -7.13
C LEU A 419 -21.99 -6.35 -5.65
N GLY A 420 -22.48 -5.28 -5.09
CA GLY A 420 -22.26 -4.91 -3.70
C GLY A 420 -23.56 -4.62 -2.97
N PHE A 421 -23.53 -4.88 -1.68
CA PHE A 421 -24.56 -4.48 -0.72
C PHE A 421 -23.87 -3.83 0.47
N ASP A 422 -24.32 -2.64 0.85
CA ASP A 422 -23.68 -1.86 1.92
C ASP A 422 -24.72 -1.19 2.82
N GLN A 423 -24.66 -1.59 4.07
CA GLN A 423 -25.42 -1.03 5.17
C GLN A 423 -24.48 -0.71 6.34
N SER A 424 -24.94 0.02 7.33
CA SER A 424 -24.13 0.42 8.48
C SER A 424 -23.54 -0.75 9.29
N TRP A 425 -24.16 -1.92 9.20
CA TRP A 425 -23.77 -3.13 9.92
C TRP A 425 -23.19 -4.24 9.04
N LEU A 426 -23.47 -4.22 7.73
CA LEU A 426 -23.05 -5.23 6.76
C LEU A 426 -22.60 -4.58 5.47
N SER A 427 -21.42 -4.97 4.98
CA SER A 427 -20.93 -4.65 3.65
C SER A 427 -20.44 -5.93 2.99
N VAL A 428 -20.97 -6.27 1.82
CA VAL A 428 -20.56 -7.43 1.02
C VAL A 428 -20.43 -7.02 -0.42
N GLU A 429 -19.41 -7.52 -1.10
CA GLU A 429 -19.22 -7.33 -2.53
C GLU A 429 -18.74 -8.66 -3.13
N VAL A 430 -19.39 -9.07 -4.23
CA VAL A 430 -19.06 -10.27 -4.98
C VAL A 430 -18.67 -9.86 -6.38
N GLY A 431 -17.54 -10.33 -6.84
CA GLY A 431 -16.99 -10.03 -8.16
C GLY A 431 -16.74 -11.30 -8.97
N ARG A 432 -17.03 -11.25 -10.24
CA ARG A 432 -16.61 -12.23 -11.22
C ARG A 432 -15.88 -11.52 -12.35
N GLY A 433 -14.80 -12.10 -12.81
CA GLY A 433 -14.04 -11.53 -13.90
C GLY A 433 -13.33 -12.57 -14.72
N ARG A 434 -12.73 -12.08 -15.79
CA ARG A 434 -11.87 -12.87 -16.69
C ARG A 434 -10.55 -12.16 -16.90
N ARG A 435 -9.52 -12.94 -17.12
CA ARG A 435 -8.16 -12.51 -17.45
C ARG A 435 -7.66 -13.25 -18.66
N ASP A 436 -7.09 -12.53 -19.60
CA ASP A 436 -6.47 -13.14 -20.78
C ASP A 436 -5.14 -13.82 -20.41
N PRO A 437 -4.68 -14.79 -21.23
CA PRO A 437 -3.37 -15.43 -21.05
C PRO A 437 -2.24 -14.39 -21.00
N PHE A 438 -1.21 -14.68 -20.20
CA PHE A 438 -0.08 -13.80 -20.05
C PHE A 438 1.18 -14.56 -19.65
N ALA A 439 2.32 -14.23 -20.24
CA ALA A 439 3.62 -14.79 -19.89
C ALA A 439 4.40 -13.77 -19.03
N PRO A 440 4.35 -13.88 -17.68
CA PRO A 440 5.07 -12.98 -16.80
C PRO A 440 6.57 -13.27 -16.83
N LEU A 441 7.36 -12.22 -16.65
CA LEU A 441 8.79 -12.35 -16.45
C LEU A 441 9.09 -12.99 -15.09
N GLY A 442 10.19 -13.70 -14.99
CA GLY A 442 10.76 -14.15 -13.74
C GLY A 442 11.27 -12.97 -12.90
N PHE A 443 11.75 -13.25 -11.70
CA PHE A 443 12.27 -12.24 -10.78
C PHE A 443 13.41 -12.77 -9.91
N ALA A 444 14.30 -11.89 -9.50
CA ALA A 444 15.44 -12.21 -8.64
C ALA A 444 15.40 -11.36 -7.36
N GLY A 445 14.90 -11.96 -6.28
CA GLY A 445 14.74 -11.34 -4.97
C GLY A 445 15.68 -11.90 -3.88
N GLY A 446 16.95 -11.85 -4.09
CA GLY A 446 17.89 -12.39 -3.12
C GLY A 446 17.93 -13.93 -3.13
N ILE A 447 17.35 -14.61 -2.13
CA ILE A 447 17.28 -16.08 -2.10
C ILE A 447 16.16 -16.59 -3.03
N ILE A 448 15.09 -15.81 -3.20
CA ILE A 448 13.99 -16.17 -4.07
C ILE A 448 14.34 -15.68 -5.47
N THR A 449 14.83 -16.59 -6.29
CA THR A 449 15.09 -16.33 -7.71
C THR A 449 14.25 -17.30 -8.51
N VAL A 450 13.47 -16.76 -9.43
CA VAL A 450 12.64 -17.50 -10.38
C VAL A 450 13.01 -16.98 -11.76
N ASP A 451 13.75 -17.78 -12.53
CA ASP A 451 14.28 -17.34 -13.82
C ASP A 451 13.15 -17.13 -14.85
N SER A 452 12.10 -17.94 -14.76
CA SER A 452 10.90 -17.78 -15.55
C SER A 452 9.67 -18.21 -14.76
N LEU A 453 8.54 -17.54 -14.98
CA LEU A 453 7.22 -17.99 -14.51
C LEU A 453 6.50 -18.67 -15.68
N ASN A 454 5.74 -19.73 -15.38
CA ASN A 454 4.89 -20.32 -16.39
C ASN A 454 3.85 -19.31 -16.88
N PRO A 455 3.52 -19.29 -18.19
CA PRO A 455 2.44 -18.45 -18.68
C PRO A 455 1.14 -18.73 -17.94
N SER A 456 0.47 -17.69 -17.44
CA SER A 456 -0.87 -17.83 -16.90
C SER A 456 -1.86 -18.10 -18.04
N PRO A 457 -2.74 -19.11 -17.91
CA PRO A 457 -3.76 -19.38 -18.91
C PRO A 457 -4.88 -18.34 -18.85
N PHE A 458 -5.81 -18.43 -19.80
CA PHE A 458 -7.11 -17.77 -19.65
C PHE A 458 -7.73 -18.17 -18.30
N THR A 459 -8.16 -17.20 -17.51
CA THR A 459 -8.63 -17.42 -16.14
C THR A 459 -9.97 -16.73 -15.94
N GLU A 460 -10.99 -17.46 -15.51
CA GLU A 460 -12.16 -16.89 -14.88
C GLU A 460 -12.01 -16.98 -13.36
N PHE A 461 -12.33 -15.91 -12.64
CA PHE A 461 -12.20 -15.88 -11.19
C PHE A 461 -13.47 -15.39 -10.50
N LEU A 462 -13.64 -15.85 -9.26
CA LEU A 462 -14.60 -15.36 -8.29
C LEU A 462 -13.84 -14.66 -7.15
N ALA A 463 -14.29 -13.48 -6.76
CA ALA A 463 -13.80 -12.79 -5.60
C ALA A 463 -14.96 -12.36 -4.71
N VAL A 464 -14.83 -12.58 -3.42
CA VAL A 464 -15.83 -12.16 -2.43
C VAL A 464 -15.11 -11.36 -1.35
N ARG A 465 -15.68 -10.25 -0.96
CA ARG A 465 -15.21 -9.49 0.21
C ARG A 465 -16.39 -8.90 0.95
N GLY A 466 -16.25 -8.69 2.20
CA GLY A 466 -17.30 -8.10 2.96
C GLY A 466 -16.93 -7.77 4.42
N SER A 467 -17.77 -7.08 5.21
CA SER A 467 -17.60 -6.80 6.64
C SER A 467 -18.93 -6.83 7.38
N VAL A 468 -18.98 -7.44 8.56
CA VAL A 468 -20.14 -7.42 9.43
C VAL A 468 -19.76 -6.86 10.80
N LYS A 469 -20.54 -5.91 11.26
CA LYS A 469 -20.42 -5.33 12.59
C LYS A 469 -21.36 -6.11 13.52
N ILE A 470 -20.80 -7.02 14.30
CA ILE A 470 -21.57 -7.89 15.23
C ILE A 470 -22.16 -7.04 16.36
N VAL A 471 -21.30 -6.22 16.98
CA VAL A 471 -21.69 -5.20 17.95
C VAL A 471 -20.90 -3.92 17.68
N SER A 472 -21.19 -2.85 18.40
CA SER A 472 -20.53 -1.55 18.18
C SER A 472 -18.99 -1.61 18.25
N SER A 473 -18.47 -2.54 19.02
CA SER A 473 -17.02 -2.73 19.26
C SER A 473 -16.41 -3.91 18.52
N LEU A 474 -17.17 -4.81 17.90
CA LEU A 474 -16.67 -6.00 17.25
C LEU A 474 -17.07 -6.05 15.78
N ARG A 475 -16.08 -6.15 14.90
CA ARG A 475 -16.26 -6.31 13.46
C ARG A 475 -15.53 -7.56 12.99
N LEU A 476 -16.20 -8.37 12.19
CA LEU A 476 -15.56 -9.40 11.39
C LEU A 476 -15.34 -8.88 9.99
N SER A 477 -14.20 -9.20 9.37
CA SER A 477 -13.85 -8.81 8.01
C SER A 477 -13.02 -9.86 7.29
N GLY A 478 -13.19 -9.98 5.96
CA GLY A 478 -12.41 -10.91 5.17
C GLY A 478 -12.66 -10.82 3.69
N TRP A 479 -11.89 -11.57 2.97
CA TRP A 479 -11.99 -11.74 1.54
C TRP A 479 -11.63 -13.18 1.15
N TYR A 480 -12.12 -13.59 0.00
CA TYR A 480 -11.84 -14.86 -0.64
C TYR A 480 -11.64 -14.65 -2.14
N PHE A 481 -10.65 -15.32 -2.68
CA PHE A 481 -10.34 -15.30 -4.08
C PHE A 481 -10.15 -16.74 -4.60
N GLU A 482 -10.73 -17.03 -5.76
CA GLU A 482 -10.66 -18.35 -6.39
C GLU A 482 -10.68 -18.23 -7.92
N PRO A 483 -9.70 -18.80 -8.65
CA PRO A 483 -9.85 -19.07 -10.07
C PRO A 483 -10.84 -20.23 -10.26
N MET A 484 -11.91 -19.98 -10.99
CA MET A 484 -12.94 -20.99 -11.31
C MET A 484 -12.55 -21.82 -12.53
N VAL A 485 -11.87 -21.20 -13.49
CA VAL A 485 -11.32 -21.81 -14.70
C VAL A 485 -9.90 -21.30 -14.86
N GLY A 486 -8.98 -22.18 -15.19
CA GLY A 486 -7.57 -21.83 -15.31
C GLY A 486 -6.94 -21.48 -13.96
N GLY A 487 -6.06 -20.50 -13.97
CA GLY A 487 -5.30 -20.04 -12.81
C GLY A 487 -3.81 -20.08 -13.08
N ALA A 488 -3.08 -19.08 -12.53
CA ALA A 488 -1.64 -19.03 -12.65
C ALA A 488 -1.00 -20.02 -11.66
N ASP A 489 0.00 -20.76 -12.10
CA ASP A 489 0.71 -21.73 -11.25
C ASP A 489 1.50 -21.08 -10.11
N PHE A 490 1.74 -19.76 -10.18
CA PHE A 490 2.47 -19.00 -9.18
C PHE A 490 1.56 -18.24 -8.21
N GLU A 491 0.25 -18.42 -8.28
CA GLU A 491 -0.73 -17.85 -7.33
C GLU A 491 -1.56 -18.98 -6.69
N PRO A 492 -1.86 -18.92 -5.37
CA PRO A 492 -2.65 -19.96 -4.73
C PRO A 492 -4.09 -20.00 -5.28
N PRO A 493 -4.63 -21.19 -5.61
CA PRO A 493 -5.94 -21.31 -6.24
C PRO A 493 -7.11 -20.93 -5.32
N HIS A 494 -6.98 -21.13 -4.02
CA HIS A 494 -7.98 -20.74 -3.01
C HIS A 494 -7.29 -19.92 -1.95
N HIS A 495 -7.44 -18.63 -2.00
CA HIS A 495 -6.78 -17.71 -1.09
C HIS A 495 -7.82 -16.90 -0.32
N ALA A 496 -7.71 -16.91 0.99
CA ALA A 496 -8.63 -16.23 1.88
C ALA A 496 -7.91 -15.54 3.03
N ARG A 497 -8.46 -14.41 3.48
CA ARG A 497 -8.10 -13.78 4.75
C ARG A 497 -9.37 -13.40 5.50
N VAL A 498 -9.41 -13.74 6.78
CA VAL A 498 -10.50 -13.39 7.68
C VAL A 498 -9.90 -12.73 8.91
N SER A 499 -10.52 -11.67 9.41
CA SER A 499 -10.09 -10.99 10.64
C SER A 499 -11.26 -10.64 11.54
N ALA A 500 -11.03 -10.75 12.84
CA ALA A 500 -11.92 -10.26 13.89
C ALA A 500 -11.24 -9.06 14.56
N THR A 501 -11.86 -7.90 14.49
CA THR A 501 -11.34 -6.66 15.08
C THR A 501 -12.26 -6.18 16.19
N PHE A 502 -11.72 -6.06 17.38
CA PHE A 502 -12.35 -5.41 18.52
C PHE A 502 -11.76 -4.00 18.66
N GLN A 503 -12.61 -2.99 18.84
CA GLN A 503 -12.18 -1.62 19.13
C GLN A 503 -13.18 -0.95 20.07
N SER A 504 -12.68 -0.39 21.17
CA SER A 504 -13.50 0.31 22.15
C SER A 504 -12.75 1.45 22.81
N LYS A 505 -13.45 2.53 23.06
CA LYS A 505 -12.95 3.67 23.85
C LYS A 505 -13.28 3.55 25.35
N PHE A 506 -14.02 2.54 25.75
CA PHE A 506 -14.44 2.30 27.13
C PHE A 506 -15.04 3.53 27.81
N TRP A 507 -15.92 4.25 27.12
CA TRP A 507 -16.53 5.51 27.57
C TRP A 507 -17.16 5.46 28.97
N ARG A 508 -17.61 4.26 29.42
CA ARG A 508 -18.17 4.08 30.76
C ARG A 508 -17.13 4.20 31.87
N VAL A 509 -15.86 3.95 31.55
CA VAL A 509 -14.74 3.98 32.51
C VAL A 509 -13.88 5.21 32.28
N PHE A 510 -13.60 5.55 31.00
CA PHE A 510 -12.77 6.67 30.59
C PHE A 510 -13.63 7.71 29.85
N GLN A 511 -14.38 8.51 30.59
CA GLN A 511 -15.33 9.49 30.01
C GLN A 511 -14.62 10.57 29.18
N SER A 512 -13.34 10.86 29.43
CA SER A 512 -12.54 11.80 28.65
C SER A 512 -12.25 11.35 27.22
N GLY A 513 -12.51 10.06 26.88
CA GLY A 513 -12.26 9.50 25.55
C GLY A 513 -10.78 9.39 25.16
N ILE A 514 -9.87 9.62 26.11
CA ILE A 514 -8.40 9.55 25.88
C ILE A 514 -7.89 8.12 25.73
N PHE A 515 -8.71 7.13 26.09
CA PHE A 515 -8.35 5.73 26.02
C PHE A 515 -8.99 5.04 24.82
N THR A 516 -8.22 4.29 24.07
CA THR A 516 -8.73 3.39 23.01
C THR A 516 -7.97 2.07 23.09
N LEU A 517 -8.71 0.97 23.15
CA LEU A 517 -8.15 -0.38 23.00
C LEU A 517 -8.62 -0.95 21.68
N ARG A 518 -7.69 -1.47 20.89
CA ARG A 518 -7.96 -2.23 19.68
C ARG A 518 -7.23 -3.57 19.74
N GLY A 519 -7.93 -4.64 19.39
CA GLY A 519 -7.37 -5.97 19.17
C GLY A 519 -7.82 -6.50 17.84
N GLU A 520 -6.94 -7.21 17.15
CA GLU A 520 -7.25 -7.89 15.89
C GLU A 520 -6.62 -9.28 15.91
N VAL A 521 -7.39 -10.25 15.47
CA VAL A 521 -6.90 -11.58 15.12
C VAL A 521 -7.28 -11.81 13.67
N ALA A 522 -6.31 -12.17 12.86
CA ALA A 522 -6.49 -12.44 11.45
C ALA A 522 -5.94 -13.80 11.08
N MET A 523 -6.61 -14.49 10.16
CA MET A 523 -6.16 -15.76 9.60
C MET A 523 -6.09 -15.63 8.09
N GLU A 524 -4.93 -15.90 7.51
CA GLU A 524 -4.70 -16.01 6.08
C GLU A 524 -4.50 -17.48 5.72
N SER A 525 -5.20 -17.96 4.69
CA SER A 525 -5.23 -19.37 4.35
C SER A 525 -5.24 -19.58 2.83
N TRP A 526 -4.55 -20.61 2.37
CA TRP A 526 -4.57 -21.06 0.98
C TRP A 526 -4.43 -22.57 0.88
N THR A 527 -4.84 -23.14 -0.24
CA THR A 527 -4.71 -24.57 -0.54
C THR A 527 -3.37 -24.85 -1.22
N ARG A 528 -3.07 -26.15 -1.39
CA ARG A 528 -1.88 -26.61 -2.11
C ARG A 528 -1.88 -26.08 -3.55
N TRP A 529 -0.72 -25.65 -4.03
CA TRP A 529 -0.51 -25.10 -5.36
C TRP A 529 0.92 -25.36 -5.85
N ALA A 530 1.18 -25.10 -7.13
CA ALA A 530 2.52 -25.14 -7.69
C ALA A 530 3.08 -23.72 -7.73
N PHE A 531 4.36 -23.53 -7.45
CA PHE A 531 5.00 -22.20 -7.54
C PHE A 531 5.56 -21.97 -8.95
N GLY A 532 4.81 -22.21 -9.99
CA GLY A 532 4.99 -21.79 -11.38
C GLY A 532 6.38 -21.69 -12.01
N GLY A 533 7.41 -22.12 -11.34
CA GLY A 533 8.79 -22.14 -11.82
C GLY A 533 9.26 -23.58 -11.97
N ILE A 534 9.83 -23.87 -13.11
CA ILE A 534 10.56 -25.12 -13.34
C ILE A 534 11.99 -24.84 -12.90
N ASP A 535 12.53 -25.65 -11.98
CA ASP A 535 13.94 -25.57 -11.62
C ASP A 535 14.83 -26.11 -12.76
N SER A 536 16.14 -25.95 -12.62
CA SER A 536 17.14 -26.43 -13.59
C SER A 536 17.08 -27.95 -13.83
N LEU A 537 16.31 -28.68 -13.02
CA LEU A 537 16.10 -30.13 -13.12
C LEU A 537 14.74 -30.47 -13.74
N GLY A 538 13.96 -29.49 -14.16
CA GLY A 538 12.62 -29.69 -14.73
C GLY A 538 11.53 -30.02 -13.71
N THR A 539 11.77 -29.79 -12.41
CA THR A 539 10.84 -30.15 -11.34
C THR A 539 9.96 -28.94 -10.99
N VAL A 540 8.64 -29.15 -10.98
CA VAL A 540 7.68 -28.14 -10.52
C VAL A 540 7.70 -28.08 -8.99
N ARG A 541 7.94 -26.91 -8.43
CA ARG A 541 7.91 -26.69 -6.98
C ARG A 541 6.47 -26.75 -6.46
N ALA A 542 6.16 -27.78 -5.68
CA ALA A 542 4.85 -27.91 -5.05
C ALA A 542 4.82 -27.19 -3.70
N MET A 543 3.87 -26.28 -3.54
CA MET A 543 3.62 -25.58 -2.30
C MET A 543 2.54 -26.27 -1.49
N THR A 544 2.74 -26.39 -0.18
CA THR A 544 1.72 -26.93 0.72
C THR A 544 0.67 -25.86 1.02
N GLY A 545 -0.59 -26.31 1.23
CA GLY A 545 -1.60 -25.43 1.81
C GLY A 545 -1.18 -24.98 3.21
N ALA A 546 -1.53 -23.76 3.58
CA ALA A 546 -1.19 -23.17 4.85
C ALA A 546 -2.34 -22.32 5.42
N SER A 547 -2.33 -22.15 6.74
CA SER A 547 -3.19 -21.21 7.45
C SER A 547 -2.36 -20.52 8.52
N PHE A 548 -2.01 -19.26 8.31
CA PHE A 548 -1.28 -18.46 9.29
C PHE A 548 -2.24 -17.58 10.07
N MET A 549 -2.06 -17.53 11.38
CA MET A 549 -2.82 -16.66 12.26
C MET A 549 -1.92 -15.56 12.80
N ASP A 550 -2.36 -14.33 12.64
CA ASP A 550 -1.70 -13.13 13.16
C ASP A 550 -2.59 -12.48 14.21
N ALA A 551 -1.97 -11.91 15.25
CA ALA A 551 -2.67 -11.17 16.29
C ALA A 551 -1.98 -9.83 16.56
N ASN A 552 -2.76 -8.80 16.83
CA ASN A 552 -2.23 -7.53 17.29
C ASN A 552 -3.13 -6.92 18.37
N ILE A 553 -2.52 -6.20 19.30
CA ILE A 553 -3.21 -5.44 20.35
C ILE A 553 -2.58 -4.06 20.39
N GLN A 554 -3.41 -3.04 20.46
CA GLN A 554 -2.98 -1.65 20.61
C GLN A 554 -3.80 -0.98 21.69
N MET A 555 -3.10 -0.27 22.55
CA MET A 555 -3.67 0.53 23.62
C MET A 555 -3.18 1.97 23.46
N GLN A 556 -4.10 2.86 23.17
CA GLN A 556 -3.83 4.28 23.09
C GLN A 556 -4.30 4.97 24.37
N LEU A 557 -3.43 5.72 24.99
CA LEU A 557 -3.71 6.57 26.16
C LEU A 557 -3.15 7.96 25.91
N ALA A 558 -4.02 8.93 25.71
CA ALA A 558 -3.63 10.29 25.31
C ALA A 558 -2.71 10.27 24.05
N GLY A 559 -1.51 10.82 24.13
CA GLY A 559 -0.52 10.85 23.02
C GLY A 559 0.36 9.61 22.91
N VAL A 560 0.14 8.56 23.72
CA VAL A 560 0.96 7.35 23.75
C VAL A 560 0.17 6.17 23.21
N THR A 561 0.75 5.40 22.29
CA THR A 561 0.20 4.14 21.80
C THR A 561 1.17 3.01 22.14
N LEU A 562 0.76 2.10 23.00
CA LEU A 562 1.44 0.82 23.24
C LEU A 562 0.91 -0.19 22.23
N PHE A 563 1.78 -1.01 21.67
CA PHE A 563 1.38 -2.06 20.76
C PHE A 563 2.09 -3.38 21.03
N TRP A 564 1.41 -4.46 20.72
CA TRP A 564 1.94 -5.81 20.66
C TRP A 564 1.45 -6.49 19.40
N THR A 565 2.34 -7.15 18.69
CA THR A 565 2.04 -7.91 17.47
C THR A 565 2.63 -9.31 17.56
N MET A 566 1.93 -10.28 17.01
CA MET A 566 2.39 -11.65 16.89
C MET A 566 2.01 -12.19 15.52
N ARG A 567 2.98 -12.58 14.72
CA ARG A 567 2.78 -13.28 13.45
C ARG A 567 2.93 -14.78 13.67
N ASN A 568 2.18 -15.57 12.89
CA ASN A 568 2.14 -17.02 13.00
C ASN A 568 1.83 -17.49 14.43
N ALA A 569 0.79 -16.93 15.03
CA ALA A 569 0.39 -17.21 16.43
C ALA A 569 -0.04 -18.66 16.64
N ASN A 570 -0.51 -19.34 15.61
CA ASN A 570 -0.88 -20.75 15.62
C ASN A 570 0.31 -21.71 15.41
N LEU A 571 1.54 -21.19 15.38
CA LEU A 571 2.79 -21.96 15.29
C LEU A 571 2.86 -22.88 14.06
N MET A 572 2.23 -22.49 12.96
CA MET A 572 2.17 -23.27 11.74
C MET A 572 3.58 -23.57 11.19
N ARG A 573 3.83 -24.81 10.81
CA ARG A 573 5.07 -25.28 10.19
C ARG A 573 4.94 -25.31 8.66
N ALA A 574 4.48 -24.24 8.10
CA ALA A 574 4.38 -24.08 6.65
C ALA A 574 5.31 -22.99 6.17
N SER A 575 5.46 -22.87 4.88
CA SER A 575 6.29 -21.87 4.21
C SER A 575 5.45 -21.13 3.18
N TYR A 576 5.78 -19.89 2.94
CA TYR A 576 5.32 -19.15 1.75
C TYR A 576 6.09 -19.56 0.50
N VAL A 577 7.28 -20.11 0.68
CA VAL A 577 8.17 -20.63 -0.37
C VAL A 577 8.74 -21.95 0.08
N GLU A 578 8.82 -22.92 -0.81
CA GLU A 578 9.40 -24.23 -0.51
C GLU A 578 10.85 -24.11 0.00
N GLY A 579 11.18 -24.87 1.04
CA GLY A 579 12.51 -24.87 1.65
C GLY A 579 12.83 -23.67 2.54
N LEU A 580 11.98 -22.64 2.58
CA LEU A 580 12.16 -21.46 3.42
C LEU A 580 11.10 -21.44 4.52
N GLY A 581 11.35 -22.17 5.62
CA GLY A 581 10.41 -22.26 6.73
C GLY A 581 10.10 -20.90 7.35
N TYR A 582 8.82 -20.57 7.45
CA TYR A 582 8.38 -19.35 8.14
C TYR A 582 8.61 -19.48 9.64
N PRO A 583 9.08 -18.43 10.34
CA PRO A 583 9.30 -18.50 11.78
C PRO A 583 8.03 -18.88 12.53
N LYS A 584 8.14 -19.78 13.52
CA LYS A 584 7.01 -20.31 14.26
C LYS A 584 6.17 -19.24 14.94
N ALA A 585 6.81 -18.25 15.54
CA ALA A 585 6.12 -17.11 16.12
C ALA A 585 7.06 -15.92 16.17
N VAL A 586 6.66 -14.81 15.56
CA VAL A 586 7.39 -13.57 15.63
C VAL A 586 6.60 -12.57 16.45
N GLN A 587 7.15 -12.20 17.59
CA GLN A 587 6.53 -11.23 18.48
C GLN A 587 7.33 -9.93 18.48
N SER A 588 6.62 -8.82 18.43
CA SER A 588 7.18 -7.50 18.68
C SER A 588 6.21 -6.67 19.52
N TRP A 589 6.77 -5.79 20.33
CA TRP A 589 6.02 -4.84 21.15
C TRP A 589 6.77 -3.53 21.21
N GLY A 590 6.05 -2.48 21.51
CA GLY A 590 6.66 -1.15 21.54
C GLY A 590 5.70 -0.08 21.96
N ALA A 591 6.19 1.15 21.85
CA ALA A 591 5.44 2.34 22.17
C ALA A 591 5.71 3.42 21.13
N ARG A 592 4.69 4.22 20.85
CA ARG A 592 4.76 5.41 20.01
C ARG A 592 4.22 6.61 20.77
N TRP A 593 4.91 7.72 20.74
CA TRP A 593 4.53 8.98 21.37
C TRP A 593 4.38 10.07 20.33
N TYR A 594 3.34 10.86 20.49
CA TYR A 594 3.11 12.07 19.71
C TYR A 594 3.08 13.26 20.68
N PHE A 595 3.94 14.23 20.42
CA PHE A 595 4.01 15.47 21.18
C PHE A 595 3.65 16.62 20.25
N THR A 596 2.72 17.47 20.69
CA THR A 596 2.41 18.77 20.09
C THR A 596 2.74 19.82 21.13
N ASN A 597 3.67 20.71 20.83
CA ASN A 597 4.08 21.80 21.72
C ASN A 597 3.38 23.10 21.32
#